data_3d9739a2676c4c6e148a29bd3e2ac144
#
_entry.id   3d9739a2676c4c6e148a29bd3e2ac144
#
_cell.length_a   1.000
_cell.length_b   1.000
_cell.length_c   1.000
_cell.angle_alpha   90.00
_cell.angle_beta   90.00
_cell.angle_gamma   90.00
#
_symmetry.space_group_name_H-M   'P 1'
#
loop_
_entity.id
_entity.type
_entity.pdbx_description
1 polymer ?
#
loop_
_entity_poly.entity_id
_entity_poly.type
_entity_poly.pdbx_seq_one_letter_code
_entity_poly.pdbx_strand_id
1 'polypeptide(L)'
;VSLVSLQKTKASRVMGIDCSTKSLAFCIFYNRKPVKWGKVLFEGATVFDRLKDASQKVAALLHQFDVDFIAMEGAILANNKNVRVTIDLSLVYGAVLAQLLLGRAKVIHVSPLEWQRAIGNPPFTRAETAQMKLDYPGKSPSWYTGQKRKMRKQRTMDFINDKWPGMKITDDDVGDACAIAYYAYNQLTRRK
;
A
#
# COMPACT_ATOMS: atom_id res chain seq x y z
N VAL A 1 -4.83 16.92 -0.23
CA VAL A 1 -4.45 17.55 -1.51
C VAL A 1 -4.76 16.56 -2.61
N SER A 2 -5.59 16.95 -3.59
CA SER A 2 -5.93 16.08 -4.72
C SER A 2 -4.71 15.90 -5.64
N LEU A 3 -4.50 14.67 -6.16
CA LEU A 3 -3.46 14.36 -7.16
C LEU A 3 -3.51 15.28 -8.39
N VAL A 4 -4.71 15.79 -8.73
CA VAL A 4 -4.94 16.65 -9.90
C VAL A 4 -4.30 18.03 -9.76
N SER A 5 -4.07 18.52 -8.54
CA SER A 5 -3.50 19.84 -8.26
C SER A 5 -1.97 19.89 -8.24
N LEU A 6 -1.31 18.72 -8.36
CA LEU A 6 0.15 18.66 -8.32
C LEU A 6 0.74 18.97 -9.70
N GLN A 7 1.53 20.03 -9.79
CA GLN A 7 2.25 20.39 -11.02
C GLN A 7 3.24 19.28 -11.40
N LYS A 8 3.37 19.05 -12.72
CA LYS A 8 4.32 18.09 -13.28
C LYS A 8 5.73 18.46 -12.92
N THR A 9 6.42 17.58 -12.25
CA THR A 9 7.86 17.67 -12.04
C THR A 9 8.57 16.69 -12.98
N LYS A 10 9.70 17.14 -13.52
CA LYS A 10 10.62 16.36 -14.33
C LYS A 10 11.16 15.22 -13.48
N ALA A 11 11.01 13.96 -13.94
CA ALA A 11 11.61 12.76 -13.31
C ALA A 11 11.51 12.66 -11.78
N SER A 12 10.28 12.77 -11.23
CA SER A 12 10.07 12.65 -9.78
C SER A 12 10.29 11.22 -9.26
N ARG A 13 10.85 11.14 -8.05
CA ARG A 13 10.90 9.90 -7.27
C ARG A 13 9.63 9.81 -6.42
N VAL A 14 8.89 8.73 -6.61
CA VAL A 14 7.63 8.48 -5.89
C VAL A 14 7.77 7.24 -5.04
N MET A 15 7.59 7.36 -3.73
CA MET A 15 7.52 6.23 -2.82
C MET A 15 6.05 5.86 -2.58
N GLY A 16 5.70 4.60 -2.83
CA GLY A 16 4.43 4.01 -2.39
C GLY A 16 4.61 3.31 -1.06
N ILE A 17 3.63 3.44 -0.19
CA ILE A 17 3.64 2.86 1.17
C ILE A 17 2.34 2.08 1.41
N ASP A 18 2.48 0.85 1.89
CA ASP A 18 1.44 0.07 2.56
C ASP A 18 1.82 -0.10 4.04
N CYS A 19 0.95 0.33 4.95
CA CYS A 19 1.20 0.38 6.39
C CYS A 19 0.22 -0.49 7.16
N SER A 20 0.76 -1.32 8.05
CA SER A 20 0.02 -2.13 9.01
C SER A 20 0.40 -1.80 10.45
N THR A 21 -0.22 -2.45 11.43
CA THR A 21 0.15 -2.30 12.85
C THR A 21 1.52 -2.88 13.20
N LYS A 22 2.15 -3.64 12.29
CA LYS A 22 3.39 -4.38 12.54
C LYS A 22 4.49 -4.11 11.53
N SER A 23 4.18 -3.41 10.44
CA SER A 23 5.15 -3.19 9.37
C SER A 23 4.74 -2.04 8.46
N LEU A 24 5.73 -1.54 7.75
CA LEU A 24 5.56 -0.64 6.61
C LEU A 24 6.31 -1.25 5.43
N ALA A 25 5.58 -1.57 4.37
CA ALA A 25 6.15 -1.91 3.08
C ALA A 25 6.29 -0.65 2.23
N PHE A 26 7.35 -0.58 1.43
CA PHE A 26 7.62 0.55 0.56
C PHE A 26 8.14 0.13 -0.81
N CYS A 27 7.89 0.97 -1.81
CA CYS A 27 8.50 0.86 -3.13
C CYS A 27 8.75 2.25 -3.71
N ILE A 28 9.95 2.48 -4.26
CA ILE A 28 10.33 3.74 -4.87
C ILE A 28 10.34 3.58 -6.38
N PHE A 29 9.58 4.43 -7.07
CA PHE A 29 9.54 4.56 -8.52
C PHE A 29 10.34 5.76 -8.99
N TYR A 30 11.15 5.54 -10.00
CA TYR A 30 11.88 6.58 -10.73
C TYR A 30 12.01 6.18 -12.20
N ASN A 31 11.84 7.12 -13.13
CA ASN A 31 11.90 6.86 -14.56
C ASN A 31 11.05 5.65 -15.02
N ARG A 32 9.80 5.57 -14.53
CA ARG A 32 8.82 4.50 -14.83
C ARG A 32 9.22 3.10 -14.37
N LYS A 33 10.22 2.98 -13.51
CA LYS A 33 10.69 1.69 -12.99
C LYS A 33 10.75 1.71 -11.48
N PRO A 34 10.46 0.59 -10.81
CA PRO A 34 10.80 0.41 -9.42
C PRO A 34 12.33 0.35 -9.28
N VAL A 35 12.89 1.15 -8.37
CA VAL A 35 14.34 1.23 -8.15
C VAL A 35 14.76 0.70 -6.79
N LYS A 36 13.84 0.71 -5.83
CA LYS A 36 14.06 0.15 -4.49
C LYS A 36 12.73 -0.25 -3.88
N TRP A 37 12.73 -1.35 -3.15
CA TRP A 37 11.55 -1.83 -2.41
C TRP A 37 11.97 -2.65 -1.20
N GLY A 38 11.07 -2.80 -0.26
CA GLY A 38 11.31 -3.59 0.95
C GLY A 38 10.21 -3.41 1.98
N LYS A 39 10.47 -3.97 3.15
CA LYS A 39 9.56 -3.95 4.30
C LYS A 39 10.33 -3.66 5.57
N VAL A 40 9.80 -2.78 6.38
CA VAL A 40 10.31 -2.41 7.70
C VAL A 40 9.36 -3.01 8.73
N LEU A 41 9.85 -3.88 9.60
CA LEU A 41 9.07 -4.48 10.67
C LEU A 41 9.10 -3.57 11.91
N PHE A 42 7.94 -3.41 12.55
CA PHE A 42 7.79 -2.67 13.80
C PHE A 42 7.82 -3.64 14.98
N GLU A 43 8.76 -3.45 15.87
CA GLU A 43 9.02 -4.30 17.03
C GLU A 43 8.41 -3.70 18.30
N GLY A 44 8.01 -4.57 19.23
CA GLY A 44 7.48 -4.18 20.52
C GLY A 44 6.33 -5.07 21.00
N ALA A 45 6.30 -5.30 22.32
CA ALA A 45 5.28 -6.13 22.96
C ALA A 45 3.90 -5.45 22.95
N THR A 46 3.90 -4.13 23.14
CA THR A 46 2.68 -3.32 23.17
C THR A 46 2.52 -2.48 21.89
N VAL A 47 1.33 -1.91 21.68
CA VAL A 47 1.13 -0.94 20.58
C VAL A 47 2.03 0.29 20.78
N PHE A 48 2.24 0.74 22.01
CA PHE A 48 3.07 1.92 22.29
C PHE A 48 4.55 1.68 21.97
N ASP A 49 5.07 0.49 22.26
CA ASP A 49 6.44 0.11 21.87
C ASP A 49 6.57 0.13 20.34
N ARG A 50 5.59 -0.45 19.62
CA ARG A 50 5.56 -0.43 18.16
C ARG A 50 5.43 0.96 17.56
N LEU A 51 4.68 1.87 18.22
CA LEU A 51 4.60 3.27 17.80
C LEU A 51 5.96 3.96 17.84
N LYS A 52 6.69 3.76 18.94
CA LYS A 52 8.03 4.32 19.13
C LYS A 52 8.98 3.77 18.08
N ASP A 53 9.01 2.46 17.90
CA ASP A 53 9.87 1.78 16.93
C ASP A 53 9.52 2.19 15.48
N ALA A 54 8.22 2.23 15.14
CA ALA A 54 7.74 2.71 13.83
C ALA A 54 8.20 4.13 13.55
N SER A 55 8.04 5.05 14.51
CA SER A 55 8.45 6.44 14.37
C SER A 55 9.96 6.55 14.05
N GLN A 56 10.80 5.82 14.78
CA GLN A 56 12.25 5.82 14.58
C GLN A 56 12.65 5.21 13.22
N LYS A 57 12.09 4.05 12.89
CA LYS A 57 12.41 3.34 11.65
C LYS A 57 11.91 4.08 10.40
N VAL A 58 10.73 4.72 10.46
CA VAL A 58 10.22 5.54 9.36
C VAL A 58 11.07 6.78 9.17
N ALA A 59 11.47 7.47 10.24
CA ALA A 59 12.40 8.60 10.13
C ALA A 59 13.72 8.18 9.47
N ALA A 60 14.31 7.06 9.90
CA ALA A 60 15.53 6.51 9.30
C ALA A 60 15.35 6.15 7.81
N LEU A 61 14.21 5.56 7.43
CA LEU A 61 13.87 5.26 6.03
C LEU A 61 13.83 6.54 5.18
N LEU A 62 13.21 7.60 5.69
CA LEU A 62 13.10 8.88 4.98
C LEU A 62 14.46 9.59 4.83
N HIS A 63 15.34 9.44 5.80
CA HIS A 63 16.73 9.94 5.68
C HIS A 63 17.56 9.16 4.66
N GLN A 64 17.25 7.88 4.47
CA GLN A 64 17.99 7.02 3.53
C GLN A 64 17.63 7.30 2.07
N PHE A 65 16.41 7.75 1.79
CA PHE A 65 15.90 7.91 0.43
C PHE A 65 15.38 9.33 0.18
N ASP A 66 15.99 9.99 -0.81
CA ASP A 66 15.51 11.28 -1.32
C ASP A 66 14.34 11.02 -2.29
N VAL A 67 13.11 11.37 -1.88
CA VAL A 67 11.90 11.21 -2.67
C VAL A 67 11.10 12.52 -2.70
N ASP A 68 10.44 12.79 -3.83
CA ASP A 68 9.65 14.00 -4.04
C ASP A 68 8.21 13.84 -3.53
N PHE A 69 7.67 12.62 -3.67
CA PHE A 69 6.30 12.30 -3.30
C PHE A 69 6.24 10.97 -2.55
N ILE A 70 5.37 10.93 -1.55
CA ILE A 70 5.02 9.71 -0.83
C ILE A 70 3.54 9.46 -1.02
N ALA A 71 3.18 8.36 -1.65
CA ALA A 71 1.81 7.91 -1.82
C ALA A 71 1.51 6.81 -0.80
N MET A 72 0.46 7.00 -0.02
CA MET A 72 -0.01 5.98 0.92
C MET A 72 -1.51 5.79 0.81
N GLU A 73 -1.95 4.57 1.09
CA GLU A 73 -3.37 4.28 1.16
C GLU A 73 -3.98 5.06 2.32
N GLY A 74 -5.09 5.78 2.06
CA GLY A 74 -5.82 6.46 3.12
C GLY A 74 -6.31 5.46 4.16
N ALA A 75 -6.22 5.80 5.45
CA ALA A 75 -6.78 4.96 6.50
C ALA A 75 -8.28 4.76 6.24
N ILE A 76 -8.64 3.59 5.73
CA ILE A 76 -10.03 3.21 5.66
C ILE A 76 -10.39 2.79 7.08
N LEU A 77 -11.21 3.60 7.74
CA LEU A 77 -11.98 3.17 8.90
C LEU A 77 -12.99 2.13 8.40
N ALA A 78 -12.46 1.02 7.89
CA ALA A 78 -13.27 -0.09 7.44
C ALA A 78 -14.07 -0.58 8.65
N ASN A 79 -15.28 -1.05 8.41
CA ASN A 79 -16.19 -1.74 9.32
C ASN A 79 -15.51 -2.93 10.03
N ASN A 80 -14.41 -2.66 10.72
CA ASN A 80 -13.75 -3.63 11.58
C ASN A 80 -14.66 -3.80 12.80
N LYS A 81 -15.27 -4.96 12.90
CA LYS A 81 -16.07 -5.36 14.07
C LYS A 81 -15.23 -5.33 15.37
N ASN A 82 -13.90 -5.25 15.24
CA ASN A 82 -12.98 -5.16 16.38
C ASN A 82 -12.43 -3.74 16.51
N VAL A 83 -13.07 -2.96 17.38
CA VAL A 83 -12.72 -1.55 17.67
C VAL A 83 -11.25 -1.41 18.11
N ARG A 84 -10.74 -2.35 18.90
CA ARG A 84 -9.35 -2.31 19.38
C ARG A 84 -8.34 -2.38 18.23
N VAL A 85 -8.55 -3.28 17.29
CA VAL A 85 -7.69 -3.38 16.08
C VAL A 85 -7.72 -2.09 15.26
N THR A 86 -8.90 -1.45 15.17
CA THR A 86 -9.05 -0.18 14.46
C THR A 86 -8.29 0.94 15.17
N ILE A 87 -8.37 1.01 16.51
CA ILE A 87 -7.63 1.99 17.31
C ILE A 87 -6.11 1.77 17.14
N ASP A 88 -5.63 0.55 17.32
CA ASP A 88 -4.21 0.22 17.19
C ASP A 88 -3.68 0.60 15.80
N LEU A 89 -4.44 0.29 14.74
CA LEU A 89 -4.09 0.67 13.37
C LEU A 89 -4.05 2.20 13.19
N SER A 90 -5.05 2.90 13.72
CA SER A 90 -5.11 4.37 13.62
C SER A 90 -3.95 5.04 14.35
N LEU A 91 -3.54 4.51 15.50
CA LEU A 91 -2.40 5.01 16.25
C LEU A 91 -1.09 4.83 15.48
N VAL A 92 -0.83 3.61 14.97
CA VAL A 92 0.39 3.35 14.16
C VAL A 92 0.39 4.18 12.89
N TYR A 93 -0.74 4.22 12.19
CA TYR A 93 -0.90 5.03 10.98
C TYR A 93 -0.63 6.52 11.26
N GLY A 94 -1.18 7.07 12.35
CA GLY A 94 -0.96 8.46 12.77
C GLY A 94 0.51 8.75 13.07
N ALA A 95 1.21 7.85 13.77
CA ALA A 95 2.63 7.99 14.05
C ALA A 95 3.49 7.97 12.78
N VAL A 96 3.20 7.04 11.87
CA VAL A 96 3.85 6.97 10.56
C VAL A 96 3.59 8.23 9.77
N LEU A 97 2.32 8.66 9.64
CA LEU A 97 1.93 9.86 8.90
C LEU A 97 2.62 11.11 9.47
N ALA A 98 2.72 11.25 10.79
CA ALA A 98 3.41 12.37 11.42
C ALA A 98 4.89 12.45 10.97
N GLN A 99 5.60 11.31 10.93
CA GLN A 99 6.98 11.27 10.44
C GLN A 99 7.08 11.62 8.95
N LEU A 100 6.13 11.11 8.13
CA LEU A 100 6.10 11.45 6.70
C LEU A 100 5.91 12.95 6.46
N LEU A 101 5.05 13.59 7.26
CA LEU A 101 4.76 15.03 7.15
C LEU A 101 5.90 15.94 7.64
N LEU A 102 6.78 15.43 8.51
CA LEU A 102 8.00 16.13 8.93
C LEU A 102 9.10 16.10 7.85
N GLY A 103 9.00 15.18 6.90
CA GLY A 103 9.91 15.07 5.76
C GLY A 103 9.68 16.17 4.71
N ARG A 104 10.58 16.22 3.71
CA ARG A 104 10.49 17.16 2.58
C ARG A 104 9.51 16.70 1.49
N ALA A 105 9.25 15.42 1.40
CA ALA A 105 8.39 14.82 0.39
C ALA A 105 6.93 15.26 0.56
N LYS A 106 6.22 15.45 -0.55
CA LYS A 106 4.77 15.70 -0.51
C LYS A 106 4.03 14.38 -0.28
N VAL A 107 3.28 14.31 0.81
CA VAL A 107 2.43 13.15 1.11
C VAL A 107 1.09 13.27 0.39
N ILE A 108 0.70 12.21 -0.31
CA ILE A 108 -0.57 12.11 -1.03
C ILE A 108 -1.29 10.82 -0.61
N HIS A 109 -2.60 10.93 -0.40
CA HIS A 109 -3.44 9.78 -0.12
C HIS A 109 -4.01 9.23 -1.43
N VAL A 110 -3.97 7.91 -1.58
CA VAL A 110 -4.55 7.20 -2.71
C VAL A 110 -5.69 6.30 -2.26
N SER A 111 -6.73 6.22 -3.07
CA SER A 111 -7.85 5.33 -2.79
C SER A 111 -7.50 3.89 -3.18
N PRO A 112 -7.80 2.88 -2.32
CA PRO A 112 -7.63 1.47 -2.67
C PRO A 112 -8.33 1.08 -3.97
N LEU A 113 -9.55 1.59 -4.18
CA LEU A 113 -10.31 1.29 -5.39
C LEU A 113 -9.66 1.83 -6.66
N GLU A 114 -9.01 3.00 -6.57
CA GLU A 114 -8.38 3.63 -7.72
C GLU A 114 -7.11 2.89 -8.15
N TRP A 115 -6.18 2.66 -7.23
CA TRP A 115 -4.94 1.99 -7.60
C TRP A 115 -5.18 0.53 -8.00
N GLN A 116 -6.10 -0.17 -7.32
CA GLN A 116 -6.44 -1.55 -7.66
C GLN A 116 -7.08 -1.67 -9.05
N ARG A 117 -7.98 -0.75 -9.42
CA ARG A 117 -8.52 -0.68 -10.78
C ARG A 117 -7.46 -0.37 -11.82
N ALA A 118 -6.53 0.52 -11.51
CA ALA A 118 -5.47 0.92 -12.43
C ALA A 118 -4.50 -0.21 -12.78
N ILE A 119 -4.36 -1.22 -11.92
CA ILE A 119 -3.56 -2.43 -12.17
C ILE A 119 -4.41 -3.63 -12.65
N GLY A 120 -5.69 -3.43 -12.99
CA GLY A 120 -6.58 -4.51 -13.42
C GLY A 120 -7.02 -5.46 -12.30
N ASN A 121 -6.96 -5.03 -11.03
CA ASN A 121 -7.38 -5.82 -9.87
C ASN A 121 -8.61 -5.22 -9.16
N PRO A 122 -9.77 -5.06 -9.84
CA PRO A 122 -10.98 -4.56 -9.20
C PRO A 122 -11.52 -5.54 -8.14
N PRO A 123 -12.44 -5.09 -7.28
CA PRO A 123 -13.18 -5.99 -6.40
C PRO A 123 -13.90 -7.10 -7.18
N PHE A 124 -14.04 -8.26 -6.54
CA PHE A 124 -14.78 -9.39 -7.12
C PHE A 124 -16.20 -8.98 -7.51
N THR A 125 -16.59 -9.32 -8.71
CA THR A 125 -17.96 -9.16 -9.21
C THR A 125 -18.91 -10.15 -8.55
N ARG A 126 -20.22 -9.94 -8.73
CA ARG A 126 -21.23 -10.90 -8.29
C ARG A 126 -21.07 -12.25 -8.98
N ALA A 127 -20.76 -12.27 -10.29
CA ALA A 127 -20.54 -13.47 -11.06
C ALA A 127 -19.31 -14.27 -10.56
N GLU A 128 -18.16 -13.61 -10.38
CA GLU A 128 -16.95 -14.26 -9.82
C GLU A 128 -17.21 -14.80 -8.41
N THR A 129 -17.99 -14.08 -7.59
CA THR A 129 -18.35 -14.57 -6.25
C THR A 129 -19.29 -15.77 -6.31
N ALA A 130 -20.23 -15.82 -7.25
CA ALA A 130 -21.12 -16.96 -7.46
C ALA A 130 -20.32 -18.17 -7.95
N GLN A 131 -19.42 -17.97 -8.92
CA GLN A 131 -18.55 -19.04 -9.41
C GLN A 131 -17.70 -19.65 -8.28
N MET A 132 -17.07 -18.79 -7.45
CA MET A 132 -16.30 -19.26 -6.30
C MET A 132 -17.13 -20.14 -5.32
N LYS A 133 -18.43 -19.84 -5.16
CA LYS A 133 -19.31 -20.66 -4.32
C LYS A 133 -19.64 -22.01 -4.95
N LEU A 134 -19.67 -22.08 -6.27
CA LEU A 134 -19.83 -23.35 -7.00
C LEU A 134 -18.55 -24.19 -6.92
N ASP A 135 -17.39 -23.55 -7.08
CA ASP A 135 -16.08 -24.24 -7.03
C ASP A 135 -15.75 -24.75 -5.62
N TYR A 136 -16.23 -24.05 -4.59
CA TYR A 136 -15.96 -24.38 -3.17
C TYR A 136 -17.25 -24.41 -2.34
N PRO A 137 -18.15 -25.41 -2.55
CA PRO A 137 -19.45 -25.45 -1.87
C PRO A 137 -19.29 -25.68 -0.35
N GLY A 138 -20.26 -25.16 0.41
CA GLY A 138 -20.34 -25.39 1.86
C GLY A 138 -19.35 -24.64 2.74
N LYS A 139 -18.54 -23.73 2.18
CA LYS A 139 -17.63 -22.89 2.97
C LYS A 139 -18.35 -21.73 3.66
N SER A 140 -17.82 -21.29 4.79
CA SER A 140 -18.38 -20.16 5.54
C SER A 140 -18.23 -18.82 4.80
N PRO A 141 -19.08 -17.81 5.08
CA PRO A 141 -18.91 -16.45 4.53
C PRO A 141 -17.53 -15.82 4.81
N SER A 142 -16.97 -16.09 5.99
CA SER A 142 -15.63 -15.61 6.36
C SER A 142 -14.54 -16.27 5.52
N TRP A 143 -14.67 -17.54 5.19
CA TRP A 143 -13.74 -18.24 4.31
C TRP A 143 -13.72 -17.61 2.91
N TYR A 144 -14.91 -17.35 2.31
CA TYR A 144 -14.97 -16.71 1.00
C TYR A 144 -14.36 -15.28 1.02
N THR A 145 -14.57 -14.55 2.11
CA THR A 145 -13.96 -13.22 2.27
C THR A 145 -12.44 -13.31 2.32
N GLY A 146 -11.89 -14.25 3.09
CA GLY A 146 -10.46 -14.52 3.17
C GLY A 146 -9.87 -14.97 1.84
N GLN A 147 -10.55 -15.89 1.12
CA GLN A 147 -10.10 -16.37 -0.17
C GLN A 147 -10.08 -15.26 -1.23
N LYS A 148 -11.11 -14.41 -1.29
CA LYS A 148 -11.12 -13.24 -2.19
C LYS A 148 -9.98 -12.28 -1.89
N ARG A 149 -9.69 -12.02 -0.61
CA ARG A 149 -8.54 -11.20 -0.22
C ARG A 149 -7.22 -11.82 -0.70
N LYS A 150 -7.01 -13.12 -0.46
CA LYS A 150 -5.81 -13.84 -0.91
C LYS A 150 -5.62 -13.76 -2.42
N MET A 151 -6.69 -14.02 -3.18
CA MET A 151 -6.64 -13.94 -4.64
C MET A 151 -6.33 -12.53 -5.16
N ARG A 152 -6.88 -11.49 -4.52
CA ARG A 152 -6.58 -10.10 -4.90
C ARG A 152 -5.14 -9.73 -4.60
N LYS A 153 -4.58 -10.16 -3.47
CA LYS A 153 -3.17 -9.97 -3.16
C LYS A 153 -2.27 -10.70 -4.18
N GLN A 154 -2.63 -11.92 -4.56
CA GLN A 154 -1.90 -12.64 -5.60
C GLN A 154 -1.95 -11.90 -6.94
N ARG A 155 -3.12 -11.43 -7.39
CA ARG A 155 -3.26 -10.64 -8.62
C ARG A 155 -2.37 -9.38 -8.62
N THR A 156 -2.22 -8.71 -7.46
CA THR A 156 -1.31 -7.56 -7.34
C THR A 156 0.14 -7.99 -7.54
N MET A 157 0.58 -9.06 -6.89
CA MET A 157 1.95 -9.58 -7.02
C MET A 157 2.23 -10.04 -8.46
N ASP A 158 1.29 -10.76 -9.08
CA ASP A 158 1.41 -11.22 -10.46
C ASP A 158 1.57 -10.02 -11.42
N PHE A 159 0.72 -8.99 -11.28
CA PHE A 159 0.84 -7.76 -12.07
C PHE A 159 2.24 -7.12 -11.96
N ILE A 160 2.77 -7.01 -10.74
CA ILE A 160 4.09 -6.41 -10.51
C ILE A 160 5.20 -7.28 -11.10
N ASN A 161 5.14 -8.60 -10.89
CA ASN A 161 6.14 -9.54 -11.37
C ASN A 161 6.13 -9.68 -12.89
N ASP A 162 4.96 -9.67 -13.52
CA ASP A 162 4.83 -9.72 -14.99
C ASP A 162 5.39 -8.43 -15.63
N LYS A 163 5.12 -7.28 -14.98
CA LYS A 163 5.57 -5.99 -15.51
C LYS A 163 7.07 -5.74 -15.29
N TRP A 164 7.62 -6.26 -14.20
CA TRP A 164 9.05 -6.15 -13.83
C TRP A 164 9.58 -7.50 -13.33
N PRO A 165 9.86 -8.47 -14.23
CA PRO A 165 10.21 -9.85 -13.85
C PRO A 165 11.45 -9.97 -12.95
N GLY A 166 12.32 -8.95 -12.96
CA GLY A 166 13.50 -8.90 -12.10
C GLY A 166 13.21 -8.67 -10.61
N MET A 167 11.99 -8.24 -10.24
CA MET A 167 11.65 -7.94 -8.84
C MET A 167 11.40 -9.20 -8.00
N LYS A 168 10.75 -10.21 -8.55
CA LYS A 168 10.42 -11.48 -7.89
C LYS A 168 9.72 -11.28 -6.53
N ILE A 169 8.70 -10.42 -6.51
CA ILE A 169 7.95 -10.10 -5.28
C ILE A 169 7.18 -11.34 -4.80
N THR A 170 7.37 -11.68 -3.53
CA THR A 170 6.67 -12.77 -2.82
C THR A 170 5.95 -12.30 -1.56
N ASP A 171 6.24 -11.08 -1.09
CA ASP A 171 5.55 -10.43 0.04
C ASP A 171 4.41 -9.56 -0.53
N ASP A 172 3.20 -9.83 -0.08
CA ASP A 172 1.99 -9.19 -0.59
C ASP A 172 1.87 -7.71 -0.20
N ASP A 173 2.38 -7.29 0.98
CA ASP A 173 2.39 -5.88 1.38
C ASP A 173 3.41 -5.09 0.52
N VAL A 174 4.55 -5.70 0.17
CA VAL A 174 5.51 -5.10 -0.78
C VAL A 174 4.88 -5.00 -2.18
N GLY A 175 4.12 -6.00 -2.60
CA GLY A 175 3.34 -5.96 -3.85
C GLY A 175 2.37 -4.78 -3.88
N ASP A 176 1.60 -4.60 -2.80
CA ASP A 176 0.64 -3.50 -2.68
C ASP A 176 1.36 -2.12 -2.66
N ALA A 177 2.48 -1.98 -1.92
CA ALA A 177 3.30 -0.77 -1.94
C ALA A 177 3.85 -0.44 -3.34
N CYS A 178 4.25 -1.45 -4.11
CA CYS A 178 4.70 -1.27 -5.50
C CYS A 178 3.55 -0.81 -6.41
N ALA A 179 2.36 -1.37 -6.26
CA ALA A 179 1.18 -0.97 -7.03
C ALA A 179 0.72 0.45 -6.71
N ILE A 180 0.76 0.85 -5.42
CA ILE A 180 0.50 2.22 -4.97
C ILE A 180 1.50 3.19 -5.61
N ALA A 181 2.81 2.87 -5.54
CA ALA A 181 3.86 3.69 -6.15
C ALA A 181 3.68 3.83 -7.68
N TYR A 182 3.40 2.72 -8.36
CA TYR A 182 3.13 2.70 -9.80
C TYR A 182 1.93 3.58 -10.17
N TYR A 183 0.82 3.43 -9.46
CA TYR A 183 -0.37 4.24 -9.69
C TYR A 183 -0.08 5.72 -9.51
N ALA A 184 0.50 6.11 -8.37
CA ALA A 184 0.80 7.49 -8.04
C ALA A 184 1.81 8.10 -9.04
N TYR A 185 2.86 7.37 -9.40
CA TYR A 185 3.83 7.81 -10.41
C TYR A 185 3.15 8.12 -11.75
N ASN A 186 2.27 7.23 -12.22
CA ASN A 186 1.55 7.44 -13.47
C ASN A 186 0.60 8.63 -13.42
N GLN A 187 -0.09 8.89 -12.29
CA GLN A 187 -0.96 10.05 -12.14
C GLN A 187 -0.16 11.37 -12.15
N LEU A 188 1.00 11.38 -11.47
CA LEU A 188 1.86 12.56 -11.41
C LEU A 188 2.59 12.86 -12.75
N THR A 189 2.84 11.82 -13.56
CA THR A 189 3.61 11.95 -14.81
C THR A 189 2.76 11.89 -16.09
N ARG A 190 1.46 11.60 -16.01
CA ARG A 190 0.55 11.66 -17.17
C ARG A 190 0.58 13.06 -17.78
N ARG A 191 0.89 13.14 -19.07
CA ARG A 191 0.67 14.36 -19.86
C ARG A 191 -0.85 14.52 -20.04
N LYS A 192 -1.39 15.67 -19.66
CA LYS A 192 -2.70 16.12 -20.12
C LYS A 192 -2.65 16.39 -21.61
#